data_8629d67ec865d1b239d76add40ea8101
#
_entry.id   8629d67ec865d1b239d76add40ea8101
#
_cell.length_a   1.000
_cell.length_b   1.000
_cell.length_c   1.000
_cell.angle_alpha   90.00
_cell.angle_beta   90.00
_cell.angle_gamma   90.00
#
_symmetry.space_group_name_H-M   'P 1'
#
loop_
_entity.id
_entity.type
_entity.pdbx_description
1 polymer ?
#
loop_
_entity_poly.entity_id
_entity_poly.type
_entity_poly.pdbx_seq_one_letter_code
_entity_poly.pdbx_strand_id
1 'polypeptide(L)'
;EIYKRPEMVHLLKDCKNGSVNLIFSQTRAYLAANTCDFCFLLQYLFDMPMRVDVVTDDDDQRIDTILDVDNQRQSLKELAEKYTSIRRKDYLEWRIRLEHEMTKVEEK
;
A
#
# COMPACT_ATOMS: atom_id res chain seq x y z
N GLU A 1 6.46 8.90 7.65
CA GLU A 1 6.85 7.66 7.02
C GLU A 1 6.03 6.48 7.55
N ILE A 2 5.61 5.61 6.65
CA ILE A 2 4.67 4.53 6.99
C ILE A 2 5.24 3.56 8.03
N TYR A 3 6.50 3.22 7.93
CA TYR A 3 7.11 2.28 8.87
C TYR A 3 7.27 2.85 10.29
N LYS A 4 7.04 4.14 10.47
CA LYS A 4 7.03 4.78 11.80
C LYS A 4 5.64 4.84 12.41
N ARG A 5 4.64 4.35 11.71
CA ARG A 5 3.24 4.34 12.17
C ARG A 5 2.84 2.91 12.56
N PRO A 6 2.79 2.58 13.86
CA PRO A 6 2.51 1.20 14.30
C PRO A 6 1.22 0.62 13.73
N GLU A 7 0.18 1.42 13.60
CA GLU A 7 -1.10 0.97 13.04
C GLU A 7 -0.98 0.56 11.57
N MET A 8 -0.11 1.24 10.82
CA MET A 8 0.13 0.87 9.42
C MET A 8 0.98 -0.39 9.31
N VAL A 9 1.95 -0.55 10.18
CA VAL A 9 2.79 -1.77 10.23
C VAL A 9 1.91 -2.99 10.53
N HIS A 10 1.01 -2.88 11.51
CA HIS A 10 0.05 -3.94 11.83
C HIS A 10 -0.85 -4.26 10.64
N LEU A 11 -1.38 -3.25 9.99
CA LEU A 11 -2.26 -3.44 8.82
C LEU A 11 -1.54 -4.18 7.70
N LEU A 12 -0.31 -3.77 7.39
CA LEU A 12 0.47 -4.40 6.32
C LEU A 12 0.84 -5.84 6.66
N LYS A 13 1.10 -6.12 7.93
CA LYS A 13 1.33 -7.48 8.38
C LYS A 13 0.08 -8.34 8.20
N ASP A 14 -1.10 -7.82 8.52
CA ASP A 14 -2.36 -8.52 8.32
C ASP A 14 -2.64 -8.76 6.84
N CYS A 15 -2.25 -7.85 5.97
CA CYS A 15 -2.33 -8.07 4.52
C CYS A 15 -1.40 -9.19 4.09
N LYS A 16 -0.20 -9.22 4.63
CA LYS A 16 0.82 -10.21 4.27
C LYS A 16 0.41 -11.62 4.68
N ASN A 17 -0.26 -11.78 5.81
CA ASN A 17 -0.72 -13.08 6.28
C ASN A 17 -2.10 -13.50 5.75
N GLY A 18 -2.72 -12.65 4.93
CA GLY A 18 -4.00 -12.97 4.30
C GLY A 18 -5.23 -12.59 5.10
N SER A 19 -5.07 -11.99 6.28
CA SER A 19 -6.22 -11.59 7.11
C SER A 19 -6.96 -10.38 6.55
N VAL A 20 -6.27 -9.54 5.77
CA VAL A 20 -6.86 -8.34 5.13
C VAL A 20 -6.54 -8.39 3.65
N ASN A 21 -7.58 -8.24 2.82
CA ASN A 21 -7.41 -8.22 1.35
C ASN A 21 -7.98 -6.97 0.69
N LEU A 22 -8.52 -6.05 1.48
CA LEU A 22 -9.08 -4.79 0.97
C LEU A 22 -8.79 -3.67 1.96
N ILE A 23 -8.20 -2.60 1.47
CA ILE A 23 -7.98 -1.38 2.24
C ILE A 23 -8.85 -0.29 1.63
N PHE A 24 -9.75 0.25 2.43
CA PHE A 24 -10.59 1.38 2.03
C PHE A 24 -10.16 2.62 2.80
N SER A 25 -9.97 3.73 2.10
CA SER A 25 -9.64 5.00 2.73
C SER A 25 -10.40 6.13 2.03
N GLN A 26 -10.89 7.08 2.80
CA GLN A 26 -11.55 8.25 2.23
C GLN A 26 -10.59 9.08 1.40
N THR A 27 -9.34 9.22 1.85
CA THR A 27 -8.33 9.99 1.14
C THR A 27 -7.00 9.25 1.13
N ARG A 28 -6.19 9.56 0.11
CA ARG A 28 -4.81 9.05 0.03
C ARG A 28 -3.97 9.56 1.20
N ALA A 29 -4.28 10.75 1.71
CA ALA A 29 -3.55 11.35 2.82
C ALA A 29 -3.66 10.56 4.13
N TYR A 30 -4.73 9.80 4.33
CA TYR A 30 -4.84 8.92 5.49
C TYR A 30 -3.88 7.73 5.39
N LEU A 31 -3.55 7.31 4.18
CA LEU A 31 -2.65 6.18 3.97
C LEU A 31 -1.19 6.60 4.02
N ALA A 32 -0.86 7.73 3.38
CA ALA A 32 0.52 8.20 3.31
C ALA A 32 0.56 9.72 3.21
N ALA A 33 1.54 10.32 3.87
CA ALA A 33 1.65 11.78 3.96
C ALA A 33 2.13 12.44 2.66
N ASN A 34 2.77 11.69 1.78
CA ASN A 34 3.30 12.23 0.53
C ASN A 34 3.23 11.18 -0.59
N THR A 35 3.46 11.64 -1.82
CA THR A 35 3.37 10.79 -3.01
C THR A 35 4.38 9.65 -2.98
N CYS A 36 5.58 9.89 -2.48
CA CYS A 36 6.62 8.87 -2.39
C CYS A 36 6.17 7.69 -1.52
N ASP A 37 5.74 7.97 -0.29
CA ASP A 37 5.26 6.94 0.63
C ASP A 37 4.04 6.23 0.07
N PHE A 38 3.14 6.96 -0.57
CA PHE A 38 1.94 6.37 -1.15
C PHE A 38 2.29 5.38 -2.26
N CYS A 39 3.17 5.77 -3.19
CA CYS A 39 3.57 4.89 -4.28
C CYS A 39 4.34 3.65 -3.77
N PHE A 40 5.19 3.82 -2.77
CA PHE A 40 5.92 2.72 -2.18
C PHE A 40 4.97 1.75 -1.47
N LEU A 41 3.98 2.28 -0.75
CA LEU A 41 2.95 1.47 -0.11
C LEU A 41 2.19 0.64 -1.14
N LEU A 42 1.74 1.27 -2.21
CA LEU A 42 1.01 0.56 -3.27
C LEU A 42 1.86 -0.53 -3.91
N GLN A 43 3.12 -0.24 -4.21
CA GLN A 43 4.01 -1.23 -4.81
C GLN A 43 4.17 -2.42 -3.89
N TYR A 44 4.37 -2.18 -2.60
CA TYR A 44 4.51 -3.24 -1.61
C TYR A 44 3.25 -4.10 -1.52
N LEU A 45 2.09 -3.48 -1.49
CA LEU A 45 0.80 -4.18 -1.41
C LEU A 45 0.52 -5.01 -2.66
N PHE A 46 0.78 -4.46 -3.85
CA PHE A 46 0.47 -5.14 -5.10
C PHE A 46 1.46 -6.27 -5.41
N ASP A 47 2.64 -6.25 -4.79
CA ASP A 47 3.63 -7.33 -4.93
C ASP A 47 3.42 -8.48 -3.94
N MET A 48 2.45 -8.38 -3.05
CA MET A 48 2.17 -9.45 -2.09
C MET A 48 1.68 -10.72 -2.78
N PRO A 49 2.00 -11.91 -2.21
CA PRO A 49 1.55 -13.19 -2.80
C PRO A 49 0.05 -13.30 -2.93
N MET A 50 -0.71 -12.75 -1.96
CA MET A 50 -2.15 -12.72 -2.01
C MET A 50 -2.63 -11.35 -2.44
N ARG A 51 -3.67 -11.31 -3.26
CA ARG A 51 -4.20 -10.05 -3.79
C ARG A 51 -4.72 -9.17 -2.66
N VAL A 52 -4.25 -7.91 -2.66
CA VAL A 52 -4.77 -6.86 -1.78
C VAL A 52 -5.20 -5.70 -2.67
N ASP A 53 -6.42 -5.22 -2.47
CA ASP A 53 -6.97 -4.09 -3.20
C ASP A 53 -6.99 -2.84 -2.33
N VAL A 54 -6.79 -1.68 -2.95
CA VAL A 54 -6.85 -0.38 -2.29
C VAL A 54 -7.89 0.46 -3.00
N VAL A 55 -8.82 1.01 -2.25
CA VAL A 55 -9.89 1.85 -2.77
C VAL A 55 -9.88 3.19 -2.04
N THR A 56 -9.86 4.28 -2.78
CA THR A 56 -9.93 5.63 -2.22
C THR A 56 -11.01 6.45 -2.95
N ASP A 57 -11.55 7.44 -2.25
CA ASP A 57 -12.60 8.32 -2.81
C ASP A 57 -12.04 9.62 -3.38
N ASP A 58 -10.71 9.79 -3.42
CA ASP A 58 -10.07 11.05 -3.80
C ASP A 58 -10.31 11.48 -5.25
N ASP A 59 -10.60 10.54 -6.14
CA ASP A 59 -10.54 10.76 -7.58
C ASP A 59 -11.91 10.96 -8.24
N ASP A 60 -12.93 11.34 -7.49
CA ASP A 60 -14.30 11.48 -8.01
C ASP A 60 -14.81 10.24 -8.73
N GLN A 61 -14.12 9.13 -8.60
CA GLN A 61 -14.53 7.87 -9.19
C GLN A 61 -15.47 7.15 -8.26
N ARG A 62 -16.66 6.92 -8.74
CA ARG A 62 -17.64 6.14 -8.01
C ARG A 62 -17.28 4.66 -8.08
N ILE A 63 -17.10 4.03 -6.92
CA ILE A 63 -16.76 2.62 -6.85
C ILE A 63 -18.03 1.84 -6.50
N ASP A 64 -18.72 1.36 -7.51
CA ASP A 64 -19.98 0.64 -7.34
C ASP A 64 -19.88 -0.84 -7.70
N THR A 65 -18.83 -1.24 -8.44
CA THR A 65 -18.70 -2.61 -8.95
C THR A 65 -17.28 -3.13 -8.79
N ILE A 66 -17.12 -4.45 -8.94
CA ILE A 66 -15.79 -5.08 -8.97
C ILE A 66 -14.96 -4.54 -10.13
N LEU A 67 -15.59 -4.22 -11.25
CA LEU A 67 -14.88 -3.63 -12.39
C LEU A 67 -14.28 -2.27 -12.04
N ASP A 68 -14.98 -1.46 -11.25
CA ASP A 68 -14.44 -0.18 -10.79
C ASP A 68 -13.23 -0.36 -9.89
N VAL A 69 -13.26 -1.36 -9.01
CA VAL A 69 -12.13 -1.70 -8.15
C VAL A 69 -10.92 -2.12 -9.01
N ASP A 70 -11.14 -2.96 -10.01
CA ASP A 70 -10.08 -3.43 -10.90
C ASP A 70 -9.50 -2.28 -11.72
N ASN A 71 -10.34 -1.37 -12.21
CA ASN A 71 -9.87 -0.21 -12.96
C ASN A 71 -9.04 0.71 -12.09
N GLN A 72 -9.46 0.97 -10.86
CA GLN A 72 -8.69 1.77 -9.93
C GLN A 72 -7.36 1.09 -9.57
N ARG A 73 -7.39 -0.23 -9.32
CA ARG A 73 -6.18 -1.01 -9.06
C ARG A 73 -5.18 -0.88 -10.20
N GLN A 74 -5.63 -1.00 -11.45
CA GLN A 74 -4.76 -0.89 -12.61
C GLN A 74 -4.10 0.49 -12.70
N SER A 75 -4.86 1.54 -12.48
CA SER A 75 -4.34 2.91 -12.49
C SER A 75 -3.32 3.13 -11.39
N LEU A 76 -3.61 2.66 -10.17
CA LEU A 76 -2.71 2.79 -9.04
C LEU A 76 -1.45 1.96 -9.23
N LYS A 77 -1.57 0.78 -9.80
CA LYS A 77 -0.43 -0.10 -10.08
C LYS A 77 0.52 0.55 -11.09
N GLU A 78 -0.01 1.13 -12.15
CA GLU A 78 0.80 1.84 -13.14
C GLU A 78 1.54 3.02 -12.53
N LEU A 79 0.85 3.80 -11.70
CA LEU A 79 1.46 4.92 -11.00
C LEU A 79 2.59 4.46 -10.08
N ALA A 80 2.34 3.42 -9.29
CA ALA A 80 3.32 2.87 -8.34
C ALA A 80 4.55 2.32 -9.07
N GLU A 81 4.35 1.55 -10.12
CA GLU A 81 5.45 0.95 -10.88
C GLU A 81 6.33 2.02 -11.54
N LYS A 82 5.71 3.03 -12.12
CA LYS A 82 6.44 4.14 -12.74
C LYS A 82 7.30 4.88 -11.73
N TYR A 83 6.73 5.21 -10.58
CA TYR A 83 7.43 5.95 -9.55
C TYR A 83 8.55 5.11 -8.92
N THR A 84 8.26 3.86 -8.62
CA THR A 84 9.20 2.94 -7.98
C THR A 84 10.37 2.61 -8.89
N SER A 85 10.15 2.46 -10.19
CA SER A 85 11.23 2.18 -11.14
C SER A 85 12.24 3.32 -11.22
N ILE A 86 11.79 4.56 -11.05
CA ILE A 86 12.67 5.74 -11.02
C ILE A 86 13.45 5.81 -9.70
N ARG A 87 12.83 5.39 -8.59
CA ARG A 87 13.39 5.48 -7.24
C ARG A 87 13.61 4.10 -6.61
N ARG A 88 14.06 3.15 -7.40
CA ARG A 88 14.19 1.76 -6.96
C ARG A 88 15.04 1.59 -5.71
N LYS A 89 16.15 2.30 -5.62
CA LYS A 89 17.04 2.23 -4.45
C LYS A 89 16.33 2.69 -3.19
N ASP A 90 15.61 3.81 -3.28
CA ASP A 90 14.86 4.36 -2.15
C ASP A 90 13.75 3.40 -1.72
N TYR A 91 13.07 2.79 -2.68
CA TYR A 91 12.04 1.80 -2.40
C TYR A 91 12.60 0.59 -1.64
N LEU A 92 13.74 0.08 -2.07
CA LEU A 92 14.36 -1.08 -1.42
C LEU A 92 14.76 -0.76 0.03
N GLU A 93 15.30 0.43 0.27
CA GLU A 93 15.62 0.86 1.64
C GLU A 93 14.37 1.02 2.50
N TRP A 94 13.33 1.62 1.94
CA TRP A 94 12.03 1.77 2.60
C TRP A 94 11.44 0.42 2.97
N ARG A 95 11.49 -0.52 2.06
CA ARG A 95 10.97 -1.88 2.26
C ARG A 95 11.72 -2.61 3.36
N ILE A 96 13.02 -2.50 3.41
CA ILE A 96 13.84 -3.13 4.45
C ILE A 96 13.44 -2.59 5.82
N ARG A 97 13.27 -1.29 5.95
CA ARG A 97 12.85 -0.67 7.20
C ARG A 97 11.46 -1.11 7.63
N LEU A 98 10.54 -1.17 6.67
CA LEU A 98 9.19 -1.64 6.95
C LEU A 98 9.19 -3.08 7.45
N GLU A 99 9.89 -3.97 6.77
CA GLU A 99 9.96 -5.38 7.15
C GLU A 99 10.64 -5.57 8.51
N HIS A 100 11.61 -4.75 8.83
CA HIS A 100 12.24 -4.75 10.16
C HIS A 100 11.21 -4.40 11.24
N GLU A 101 10.38 -3.40 11.02
CA GLU A 101 9.33 -3.04 11.96
C GLU A 101 8.26 -4.13 12.08
N MET A 102 7.95 -4.82 10.98
CA MET A 102 7.05 -5.97 11.02
C MET A 102 7.58 -7.08 11.90
N THR A 103 8.88 -7.34 11.86
CA THR A 103 9.53 -8.36 12.69
C THR A 103 9.37 -8.03 14.18
N LYS A 104 9.50 -6.76 14.56
CA LYS A 104 9.28 -6.34 15.94
C LYS A 104 7.86 -6.62 16.42
N VAL A 105 6.88 -6.46 15.55
CA VAL A 105 5.49 -6.77 15.88
C VAL A 105 5.30 -8.27 16.13
N GLU A 106 6.00 -9.11 15.37
CA GLU A 106 5.90 -10.56 15.52
C GLU A 106 6.44 -11.07 16.86
N GLU A 107 7.39 -10.37 17.45
CA GLU A 107 8.04 -10.78 18.68
C GLU A 107 7.16 -10.59 19.93
N LYS A 108 5.98 -10.04 19.76
CA LYS A 108 5.01 -9.94 20.83
C LYS A 108 4.08 -11.14 20.82
#